data_c03fe47bff6672d7a04d0a2a8816a38a
#
_entry.id   c03fe47bff6672d7a04d0a2a8816a38a
#
_cell.length_a   1.000
_cell.length_b   1.000
_cell.length_c   1.000
_cell.angle_alpha   90.00
_cell.angle_beta   90.00
_cell.angle_gamma   90.00
#
_symmetry.space_group_name_H-M   'P 1'
#
loop_
_entity.id
_entity.type
_entity.pdbx_description
1 polymer ?
#
loop_
_entity_poly.entity_id
_entity_poly.type
_entity_poly.pdbx_seq_one_letter_code
_entity_poly.pdbx_strand_id
1 'polypeptide(L)'
;MQITSAMKMVSAAKLRRAQDAITQMRPYAVKLQGMLANVSASLEQGEGQYSEVRDVKRVLIVAITSNRGLCGAFNNNVVKLATSAVKACEEANQAYAVLPLGKKALDAANRLEWPVAEGFGDASTTLFENLDFAHASEVANEVMAQFADGTYDRVVLAYNQFKNAAVQIP
;
A
#
# COMPACT_ATOMS: atom_id res chain seq x y z
N MET A 1 -22.64 -4.43 31.01
CA MET A 1 -21.20 -4.80 31.14
C MET A 1 -20.77 -6.03 30.32
N GLN A 2 -21.55 -7.09 30.20
CA GLN A 2 -21.14 -8.34 29.49
C GLN A 2 -20.87 -8.15 27.99
N ILE A 3 -21.69 -7.38 27.26
CA ILE A 3 -21.55 -7.15 25.81
C ILE A 3 -20.23 -6.44 25.48
N THR A 4 -19.86 -5.41 26.23
CA THR A 4 -18.62 -4.66 26.02
C THR A 4 -17.39 -5.54 26.30
N SER A 5 -17.46 -6.42 27.30
CA SER A 5 -16.40 -7.37 27.60
C SER A 5 -16.22 -8.40 26.47
N ALA A 6 -17.31 -8.93 25.93
CA ALA A 6 -17.29 -9.85 24.80
C ALA A 6 -16.68 -9.17 23.53
N MET A 7 -17.09 -7.94 23.22
CA MET A 7 -16.52 -7.17 22.12
C MET A 7 -15.01 -6.92 22.29
N LYS A 8 -14.55 -6.63 23.52
CA LYS A 8 -13.14 -6.46 23.84
C LYS A 8 -12.35 -7.75 23.59
N MET A 9 -12.88 -8.90 24.03
CA MET A 9 -12.21 -10.19 23.80
C MET A 9 -12.10 -10.55 22.32
N VAL A 10 -13.16 -10.35 21.54
CA VAL A 10 -13.13 -10.59 20.09
C VAL A 10 -12.13 -9.67 19.39
N SER A 11 -12.09 -8.41 19.76
CA SER A 11 -11.14 -7.44 19.19
C SER A 11 -9.69 -7.79 19.55
N ALA A 12 -9.44 -8.18 20.80
CA ALA A 12 -8.12 -8.61 21.25
C ALA A 12 -7.66 -9.90 20.53
N ALA A 13 -8.56 -10.87 20.32
CA ALA A 13 -8.24 -12.08 19.57
C ALA A 13 -7.88 -11.78 18.10
N LYS A 14 -8.62 -10.88 17.44
CA LYS A 14 -8.33 -10.45 16.07
C LYS A 14 -6.97 -9.71 15.99
N LEU A 15 -6.71 -8.82 16.94
CA LEU A 15 -5.43 -8.10 17.00
C LEU A 15 -4.27 -9.09 17.17
N ARG A 16 -4.39 -10.04 18.09
CA ARG A 16 -3.34 -11.05 18.31
C ARG A 16 -3.06 -11.86 17.06
N ARG A 17 -4.10 -12.35 16.37
CA ARG A 17 -3.91 -13.08 15.10
C ARG A 17 -3.17 -12.25 14.06
N ALA A 18 -3.51 -10.97 13.89
CA ALA A 18 -2.83 -10.08 12.96
C ALA A 18 -1.36 -9.84 13.37
N GLN A 19 -1.09 -9.70 14.68
CA GLN A 19 0.28 -9.56 15.20
C GLN A 19 1.11 -10.83 14.98
N ASP A 20 0.55 -12.00 15.24
CA ASP A 20 1.23 -13.28 15.03
C ASP A 20 1.56 -13.46 13.52
N ALA A 21 0.61 -13.15 12.64
CA ALA A 21 0.80 -13.24 11.19
C ALA A 21 1.94 -12.31 10.70
N ILE A 22 1.96 -11.05 11.11
CA ILE A 22 3.02 -10.11 10.68
C ILE A 22 4.38 -10.49 11.26
N THR A 23 4.42 -11.02 12.49
CA THR A 23 5.67 -11.46 13.12
C THR A 23 6.26 -12.67 12.39
N GLN A 24 5.43 -13.60 11.93
CA GLN A 24 5.85 -14.75 11.15
C GLN A 24 6.31 -14.37 9.74
N MET A 25 5.65 -13.40 9.10
CA MET A 25 5.97 -12.99 7.73
C MET A 25 7.20 -12.08 7.64
N ARG A 26 7.47 -11.29 8.68
CA ARG A 26 8.55 -10.27 8.67
C ARG A 26 9.94 -10.83 8.35
N PRO A 27 10.43 -11.95 8.91
CA PRO A 27 11.74 -12.50 8.56
C PRO A 27 11.86 -12.88 7.08
N TYR A 28 10.77 -13.40 6.50
CA TYR A 28 10.70 -13.73 5.08
C TYR A 28 10.78 -12.46 4.20
N ALA A 29 9.99 -11.45 4.50
CA ALA A 29 10.00 -10.18 3.79
C ALA A 29 11.38 -9.48 3.85
N VAL A 30 12.03 -9.48 5.01
CA VAL A 30 13.38 -8.91 5.18
C VAL A 30 14.41 -9.69 4.35
N LYS A 31 14.34 -11.03 4.32
CA LYS A 31 15.23 -11.84 3.48
C LYS A 31 15.02 -11.59 1.98
N LEU A 32 13.77 -11.52 1.53
CA LEU A 32 13.46 -11.18 0.14
C LEU A 32 14.01 -9.80 -0.24
N GLN A 33 13.80 -8.81 0.61
CA GLN A 33 14.34 -7.46 0.39
C GLN A 33 15.87 -7.46 0.28
N GLY A 34 16.56 -8.23 1.14
CA GLY A 34 18.01 -8.39 1.07
C GLY A 34 18.46 -9.09 -0.22
N MET A 35 17.73 -10.12 -0.67
CA MET A 35 18.03 -10.79 -1.94
C MET A 35 17.84 -9.85 -3.14
N LEU A 36 16.73 -9.09 -3.16
CA LEU A 36 16.47 -8.10 -4.20
C LEU A 36 17.55 -7.02 -4.24
N ALA A 37 17.97 -6.51 -3.08
CA ALA A 37 19.06 -5.53 -3.01
C ALA A 37 20.37 -6.09 -3.57
N ASN A 38 20.71 -7.34 -3.26
CA ASN A 38 21.93 -7.99 -3.76
C ASN A 38 21.86 -8.21 -5.28
N VAL A 39 20.71 -8.67 -5.80
CA VAL A 39 20.53 -8.88 -7.25
C VAL A 39 20.58 -7.53 -7.95
N SER A 40 19.90 -6.50 -7.45
CA SER A 40 19.93 -5.17 -8.04
C SER A 40 21.34 -4.55 -8.03
N ALA A 41 22.13 -4.84 -7.00
CA ALA A 41 23.52 -4.37 -6.93
C ALA A 41 24.47 -5.11 -7.91
N SER A 42 24.10 -6.31 -8.36
CA SER A 42 24.88 -7.11 -9.31
C SER A 42 24.47 -6.89 -10.78
N LEU A 43 23.34 -6.22 -11.01
CA LEU A 43 22.89 -5.85 -12.35
C LEU A 43 23.53 -4.53 -12.77
N GLU A 44 23.93 -4.40 -14.03
CA GLU A 44 24.30 -3.09 -14.59
C GLU A 44 23.09 -2.16 -14.59
N GLN A 45 23.34 -0.83 -14.54
CA GLN A 45 22.24 0.15 -14.53
C GLN A 45 21.38 -0.02 -15.79
N GLY A 46 20.09 -0.35 -15.57
CA GLY A 46 19.13 -0.58 -16.65
C GLY A 46 18.92 -2.03 -17.07
N GLU A 47 19.69 -2.98 -16.53
CA GLU A 47 19.41 -4.39 -16.72
C GLU A 47 18.25 -4.84 -15.80
N GLY A 48 17.16 -5.25 -16.43
CA GLY A 48 15.96 -5.75 -15.74
C GLY A 48 14.74 -4.86 -15.91
N GLN A 49 13.63 -5.47 -16.24
CA GLN A 49 12.34 -4.83 -16.56
C GLN A 49 11.84 -3.87 -15.46
N TYR A 50 12.20 -4.12 -14.19
CA TYR A 50 11.77 -3.33 -13.04
C TYR A 50 12.86 -2.40 -12.48
N SER A 51 14.07 -2.42 -13.07
CA SER A 51 15.21 -1.58 -12.67
C SER A 51 15.51 -0.49 -13.69
N GLU A 52 14.69 -0.34 -14.72
CA GLU A 52 14.86 0.66 -15.74
C GLU A 52 14.74 2.06 -15.16
N VAL A 53 15.76 2.90 -15.38
CA VAL A 53 15.76 4.31 -15.00
C VAL A 53 15.24 5.12 -16.18
N ARG A 54 14.05 5.70 -16.02
CA ARG A 54 13.41 6.54 -17.05
C ARG A 54 12.98 7.89 -16.47
N ASP A 55 12.75 8.85 -17.35
CA ASP A 55 12.19 10.14 -16.96
C ASP A 55 10.79 9.93 -16.37
N VAL A 56 10.58 10.41 -15.16
CA VAL A 56 9.31 10.22 -14.44
C VAL A 56 8.28 11.24 -14.92
N LYS A 57 7.36 10.79 -15.75
CA LYS A 57 6.24 11.59 -16.28
C LYS A 57 4.92 11.25 -15.60
N ARG A 58 4.73 9.99 -15.21
CA ARG A 58 3.51 9.49 -14.60
C ARG A 58 3.79 8.63 -13.37
N VAL A 59 3.15 8.97 -12.25
CA VAL A 59 3.38 8.33 -10.95
C VAL A 59 2.10 7.60 -10.49
N LEU A 60 2.23 6.34 -10.08
CA LEU A 60 1.18 5.62 -9.37
C LEU A 60 1.40 5.74 -7.85
N ILE A 61 0.42 6.26 -7.14
CA ILE A 61 0.44 6.38 -5.68
C ILE A 61 -0.50 5.33 -5.09
N VAL A 62 0.06 4.28 -4.48
CA VAL A 62 -0.71 3.22 -3.83
C VAL A 62 -0.96 3.60 -2.38
N ALA A 63 -2.19 3.95 -2.03
CA ALA A 63 -2.58 4.37 -0.69
C ALA A 63 -3.27 3.23 0.07
N ILE A 64 -2.61 2.68 1.08
CA ILE A 64 -3.06 1.48 1.81
C ILE A 64 -3.67 1.89 3.16
N THR A 65 -4.99 1.83 3.26
CA THR A 65 -5.75 2.14 4.48
C THR A 65 -6.57 0.93 4.95
N SER A 66 -7.33 1.09 6.00
CA SER A 66 -8.33 0.11 6.41
C SER A 66 -9.70 0.37 5.77
N ASN A 67 -10.57 -0.65 5.79
CA ASN A 67 -11.97 -0.51 5.38
C ASN A 67 -12.83 0.21 6.44
N ARG A 68 -12.37 0.26 7.69
CA ARG A 68 -13.15 0.78 8.83
C ARG A 68 -12.49 2.00 9.46
N GLY A 69 -13.29 2.81 10.11
CA GLY A 69 -12.84 3.92 10.94
C GLY A 69 -12.56 3.51 12.40
N LEU A 70 -12.53 4.51 13.28
CA LEU A 70 -12.30 4.36 14.73
C LEU A 70 -10.93 3.72 15.05
N CYS A 71 -9.93 4.04 14.25
CA CYS A 71 -8.54 3.56 14.37
C CYS A 71 -7.55 4.71 14.66
N GLY A 72 -8.01 5.76 15.33
CA GLY A 72 -7.18 6.94 15.62
C GLY A 72 -6.68 7.62 14.33
N ALA A 73 -5.41 7.96 14.29
CA ALA A 73 -4.79 8.64 13.15
C ALA A 73 -4.38 7.71 12.00
N PHE A 74 -4.59 6.38 12.11
CA PHE A 74 -4.10 5.38 11.17
C PHE A 74 -4.41 5.74 9.71
N ASN A 75 -5.68 5.89 9.37
CA ASN A 75 -6.09 6.22 8.01
C ASN A 75 -5.68 7.64 7.60
N ASN A 76 -5.80 8.60 8.51
CA ASN A 76 -5.44 10.00 8.24
C ASN A 76 -3.95 10.17 7.94
N ASN A 77 -3.08 9.40 8.59
CA ASN A 77 -1.65 9.43 8.31
C ASN A 77 -1.35 8.98 6.88
N VAL A 78 -1.97 7.88 6.42
CA VAL A 78 -1.82 7.42 5.03
C VAL A 78 -2.35 8.46 4.04
N VAL A 79 -3.52 9.05 4.31
CA VAL A 79 -4.08 10.10 3.44
C VAL A 79 -3.15 11.31 3.37
N LYS A 80 -2.53 11.71 4.50
CA LYS A 80 -1.54 12.79 4.51
C LYS A 80 -0.31 12.45 3.67
N LEU A 81 0.22 11.22 3.78
CA LEU A 81 1.35 10.77 2.96
C LEU A 81 0.99 10.79 1.46
N ALA A 82 -0.16 10.24 1.11
CA ALA A 82 -0.64 10.26 -0.27
C ALA A 82 -0.82 11.71 -0.78
N THR A 83 -1.39 12.60 0.05
CA THR A 83 -1.52 14.03 -0.28
C THR A 83 -0.15 14.70 -0.52
N SER A 84 0.86 14.35 0.29
CA SER A 84 2.21 14.87 0.11
C SER A 84 2.83 14.37 -1.19
N ALA A 85 2.60 13.09 -1.54
CA ALA A 85 3.06 12.53 -2.80
C ALA A 85 2.35 13.18 -4.01
N VAL A 86 1.04 13.41 -3.93
CA VAL A 86 0.27 14.13 -4.96
C VAL A 86 0.84 15.53 -5.16
N LYS A 87 1.04 16.30 -4.10
CA LYS A 87 1.62 17.65 -4.19
C LYS A 87 3.00 17.65 -4.83
N ALA A 88 3.85 16.68 -4.48
CA ALA A 88 5.17 16.54 -5.08
C ALA A 88 5.08 16.26 -6.60
N CYS A 89 4.09 15.49 -7.05
CA CYS A 89 3.84 15.29 -8.49
C CYS A 89 3.37 16.59 -9.17
N GLU A 90 2.46 17.34 -8.54
CA GLU A 90 1.95 18.61 -9.05
C GLU A 90 3.08 19.66 -9.16
N GLU A 91 3.93 19.78 -8.13
CA GLU A 91 5.09 20.67 -8.11
C GLU A 91 6.13 20.30 -9.18
N ALA A 92 6.29 19.00 -9.46
CA ALA A 92 7.17 18.49 -10.50
C ALA A 92 6.54 18.47 -11.90
N ASN A 93 5.29 18.92 -12.04
CA ASN A 93 4.50 18.87 -13.28
C ASN A 93 4.41 17.43 -13.87
N GLN A 94 4.27 16.44 -12.99
CA GLN A 94 4.09 15.01 -13.31
C GLN A 94 2.63 14.64 -13.23
N ALA A 95 2.15 13.83 -14.18
CA ALA A 95 0.84 13.22 -14.08
C ALA A 95 0.86 12.16 -12.97
N TYR A 96 -0.28 11.94 -12.31
CA TYR A 96 -0.40 10.91 -11.28
C TYR A 96 -1.76 10.22 -11.33
N ALA A 97 -1.80 9.03 -10.76
CA ALA A 97 -3.04 8.37 -10.39
C ALA A 97 -2.88 7.74 -9.01
N VAL A 98 -4.00 7.58 -8.30
CA VAL A 98 -4.02 6.97 -6.97
C VAL A 98 -4.70 5.60 -7.06
N LEU A 99 -4.02 4.56 -6.58
CA LEU A 99 -4.61 3.25 -6.32
C LEU A 99 -5.00 3.20 -4.83
N PRO A 100 -6.28 3.41 -4.51
CA PRO A 100 -6.72 3.33 -3.14
C PRO A 100 -6.96 1.87 -2.77
N LEU A 101 -6.16 1.31 -1.85
CA LEU A 101 -6.39 0.01 -1.24
C LEU A 101 -6.98 0.21 0.15
N GLY A 102 -8.26 -0.16 0.29
CA GLY A 102 -9.09 0.07 1.47
C GLY A 102 -10.10 1.21 1.28
N LYS A 103 -11.30 0.97 1.81
CA LYS A 103 -12.45 1.89 1.64
C LYS A 103 -12.14 3.33 2.10
N LYS A 104 -11.29 3.50 3.13
CA LYS A 104 -10.95 4.84 3.62
C LYS A 104 -10.02 5.61 2.68
N ALA A 105 -9.16 4.92 1.92
CA ALA A 105 -8.38 5.54 0.86
C ALA A 105 -9.29 5.94 -0.32
N LEU A 106 -10.24 5.08 -0.70
CA LEU A 106 -11.20 5.36 -1.75
C LEU A 106 -12.10 6.55 -1.39
N ASP A 107 -12.64 6.58 -0.15
CA ASP A 107 -13.43 7.71 0.35
C ASP A 107 -12.61 9.03 0.28
N ALA A 108 -11.30 8.96 0.58
CA ALA A 108 -10.42 10.11 0.52
C ALA A 108 -10.12 10.53 -0.92
N ALA A 109 -9.83 9.59 -1.82
CA ALA A 109 -9.58 9.85 -3.23
C ALA A 109 -10.79 10.55 -3.88
N ASN A 110 -12.00 10.03 -3.65
CA ASN A 110 -13.24 10.64 -4.15
C ASN A 110 -13.47 12.06 -3.60
N ARG A 111 -13.24 12.26 -2.28
CA ARG A 111 -13.41 13.56 -1.65
C ARG A 111 -12.41 14.61 -2.13
N LEU A 112 -11.19 14.20 -2.42
CA LEU A 112 -10.09 15.05 -2.85
C LEU A 112 -9.95 15.11 -4.38
N GLU A 113 -10.90 14.47 -5.09
CA GLU A 113 -10.96 14.44 -6.55
C GLU A 113 -9.67 13.93 -7.21
N TRP A 114 -8.98 12.98 -6.54
CA TRP A 114 -7.79 12.37 -7.12
C TRP A 114 -8.17 11.43 -8.27
N PRO A 115 -7.42 11.43 -9.37
CA PRO A 115 -7.61 10.43 -10.43
C PRO A 115 -7.32 9.03 -9.87
N VAL A 116 -8.31 8.16 -9.91
CA VAL A 116 -8.18 6.76 -9.47
C VAL A 116 -7.58 5.93 -10.60
N ALA A 117 -6.60 5.09 -10.25
CA ALA A 117 -5.95 4.19 -11.19
C ALA A 117 -6.94 3.15 -11.73
N GLU A 118 -6.87 2.88 -13.03
CA GLU A 118 -7.70 1.91 -13.73
C GLU A 118 -7.01 0.54 -13.80
N GLY A 119 -7.78 -0.52 -14.06
CA GLY A 119 -7.27 -1.90 -14.22
C GLY A 119 -7.28 -2.75 -12.95
N PHE A 120 -7.65 -2.17 -11.80
CA PHE A 120 -7.61 -2.88 -10.50
C PHE A 120 -8.98 -3.40 -10.02
N GLY A 121 -10.01 -3.30 -10.85
CA GLY A 121 -11.34 -3.78 -10.52
C GLY A 121 -11.88 -3.19 -9.22
N ASP A 122 -12.37 -4.05 -8.33
CA ASP A 122 -12.91 -3.70 -7.02
C ASP A 122 -11.92 -3.89 -5.85
N ALA A 123 -10.62 -4.07 -6.15
CA ALA A 123 -9.57 -4.29 -5.16
C ALA A 123 -9.55 -3.23 -4.04
N SER A 124 -9.97 -2.00 -4.35
CA SER A 124 -10.11 -0.90 -3.39
C SER A 124 -11.01 -1.24 -2.19
N THR A 125 -11.98 -2.12 -2.35
CA THR A 125 -12.96 -2.46 -1.32
C THR A 125 -12.88 -3.91 -0.86
N THR A 126 -12.54 -4.83 -1.76
CA THR A 126 -12.62 -6.28 -1.54
C THR A 126 -11.33 -6.91 -1.03
N LEU A 127 -10.16 -6.35 -1.36
CA LEU A 127 -8.86 -6.91 -1.00
C LEU A 127 -8.75 -7.30 0.49
N PHE A 128 -9.29 -6.49 1.39
CA PHE A 128 -9.21 -6.75 2.83
C PHE A 128 -10.33 -7.64 3.39
N GLU A 129 -11.27 -8.07 2.57
CA GLU A 129 -12.31 -9.03 2.98
C GLU A 129 -11.75 -10.45 3.05
N ASN A 130 -10.90 -10.80 2.07
CA ASN A 130 -10.19 -12.07 2.00
C ASN A 130 -8.69 -11.82 1.72
N LEU A 131 -8.01 -11.20 2.69
CA LEU A 131 -6.60 -10.86 2.52
C LEU A 131 -5.73 -12.11 2.65
N ASP A 132 -5.27 -12.61 1.52
CA ASP A 132 -4.28 -13.67 1.39
C ASP A 132 -3.21 -13.31 0.36
N PHE A 133 -2.25 -14.21 0.17
CA PHE A 133 -1.17 -13.99 -0.78
C PHE A 133 -1.66 -13.94 -2.24
N ALA A 134 -2.65 -14.76 -2.61
CA ALA A 134 -3.15 -14.83 -3.98
C ALA A 134 -3.77 -13.49 -4.40
N HIS A 135 -4.72 -12.97 -3.62
CA HIS A 135 -5.37 -11.68 -3.92
C HIS A 135 -4.39 -10.50 -3.86
N ALA A 136 -3.46 -10.51 -2.90
CA ALA A 136 -2.42 -9.47 -2.86
C ALA A 136 -1.47 -9.53 -4.06
N SER A 137 -1.15 -10.75 -4.53
CA SER A 137 -0.30 -10.96 -5.72
C SER A 137 -0.98 -10.50 -6.99
N GLU A 138 -2.30 -10.67 -7.15
CA GLU A 138 -3.04 -10.18 -8.32
C GLU A 138 -2.89 -8.66 -8.45
N VAL A 139 -3.12 -7.93 -7.36
CA VAL A 139 -2.93 -6.46 -7.35
C VAL A 139 -1.48 -6.08 -7.61
N ALA A 140 -0.52 -6.78 -6.99
CA ALA A 140 0.90 -6.50 -7.19
C ALA A 140 1.34 -6.79 -8.63
N ASN A 141 0.88 -7.87 -9.24
CA ASN A 141 1.17 -8.22 -10.63
C ASN A 141 0.62 -7.17 -11.60
N GLU A 142 -0.57 -6.63 -11.36
CA GLU A 142 -1.12 -5.56 -12.17
C GLU A 142 -0.30 -4.27 -12.03
N VAL A 143 0.11 -3.90 -10.82
CA VAL A 143 1.03 -2.76 -10.61
C VAL A 143 2.34 -2.97 -11.36
N MET A 144 2.91 -4.18 -11.29
CA MET A 144 4.16 -4.53 -11.99
C MET A 144 3.99 -4.50 -13.51
N ALA A 145 2.87 -4.99 -14.03
CA ALA A 145 2.56 -4.96 -15.47
C ALA A 145 2.46 -3.52 -15.98
N GLN A 146 1.71 -2.66 -15.29
CA GLN A 146 1.55 -1.26 -15.66
C GLN A 146 2.85 -0.44 -15.52
N PHE A 147 3.77 -0.85 -14.64
CA PHE A 147 5.11 -0.29 -14.62
C PHE A 147 5.95 -0.78 -15.80
N ALA A 148 5.90 -2.06 -16.11
CA ALA A 148 6.69 -2.68 -17.17
C ALA A 148 6.28 -2.18 -18.57
N ASP A 149 5.00 -1.95 -18.82
CA ASP A 149 4.50 -1.43 -20.09
C ASP A 149 4.63 0.11 -20.24
N GLY A 150 5.11 0.80 -19.18
CA GLY A 150 5.33 2.24 -19.20
C GLY A 150 4.06 3.06 -18.93
N THR A 151 2.97 2.45 -18.47
CA THR A 151 1.78 3.19 -18.02
C THR A 151 2.14 4.10 -16.85
N TYR A 152 3.00 3.63 -15.95
CA TYR A 152 3.60 4.43 -14.88
C TYR A 152 5.12 4.29 -14.87
N ASP A 153 5.81 5.40 -14.63
CA ASP A 153 7.29 5.45 -14.57
C ASP A 153 7.79 5.28 -13.13
N ARG A 154 6.93 5.51 -12.14
CA ARG A 154 7.24 5.37 -10.71
C ARG A 154 6.02 4.89 -9.95
N VAL A 155 6.25 4.03 -8.97
CA VAL A 155 5.24 3.58 -8.00
C VAL A 155 5.66 4.02 -6.61
N VAL A 156 4.75 4.68 -5.89
CA VAL A 156 4.97 5.17 -4.52
C VAL A 156 3.97 4.50 -3.60
N LEU A 157 4.45 3.89 -2.51
CA LEU A 157 3.59 3.25 -1.51
C LEU A 157 3.39 4.18 -0.32
N ALA A 158 2.14 4.52 -0.02
CA ALA A 158 1.74 5.27 1.17
C ALA A 158 1.03 4.32 2.15
N TYR A 159 1.70 3.95 3.24
CA TYR A 159 1.19 3.01 4.24
C TYR A 159 1.78 3.25 5.62
N ASN A 160 1.15 2.69 6.64
CA ASN A 160 1.72 2.71 7.99
C ASN A 160 2.51 1.42 8.24
N GLN A 161 3.80 1.55 8.52
CA GLN A 161 4.63 0.41 8.94
C GLN A 161 4.28 0.01 10.37
N PHE A 162 3.88 -1.24 10.57
CA PHE A 162 3.57 -1.77 11.89
C PHE A 162 4.83 -1.98 12.71
N LYS A 163 4.96 -1.28 13.84
CA LYS A 163 5.99 -1.49 14.84
C LYS A 163 5.46 -2.33 16.02
N ASN A 164 4.36 -1.91 16.59
CA ASN A 164 3.61 -2.61 17.62
C ASN A 164 2.16 -2.11 17.67
N ALA A 165 1.32 -2.66 18.55
CA ALA A 165 -0.10 -2.29 18.65
C ALA A 165 -0.36 -0.80 18.92
N ALA A 166 0.58 -0.10 19.56
CA ALA A 166 0.45 1.31 19.91
C ALA A 166 1.18 2.26 18.93
N VAL A 167 2.19 1.76 18.21
CA VAL A 167 3.06 2.57 17.36
C VAL A 167 3.06 2.02 15.94
N GLN A 168 2.65 2.87 15.02
CA GLN A 168 2.75 2.66 13.58
C GLN A 168 3.45 3.88 12.98
N ILE A 169 4.39 3.63 12.09
CA ILE A 169 5.23 4.67 11.48
C ILE A 169 4.71 4.92 10.07
N PRO A 170 4.22 6.11 9.75
CA PRO A 170 3.80 6.47 8.40
C PRO A 170 4.98 6.66 7.46
#